data_4eb8f2154fc3804b5a3f853741171149
#
_entry.id   4eb8f2154fc3804b5a3f853741171149
#
_cell.length_a   1.000
_cell.length_b   1.000
_cell.length_c   1.000
_cell.angle_alpha   90.00
_cell.angle_beta   90.00
_cell.angle_gamma   90.00
#
_symmetry.space_group_name_H-M   'P 1'
#
loop_
_entity.id
_entity.type
_entity.pdbx_description
1 polymer ?
#
loop_
_entity_poly.entity_id
_entity_poly.type
_entity_poly.pdbx_seq_one_letter_code
_entity_poly.pdbx_strand_id
1 'polypeptide(L)'
;MAQRDSVVREPAHGPAEAVAEQLAEGLARGGGPARRRVAQGLRELGAVDRAVYSAVAATPTPSLDEPLRRLSNAANNSGLWFAIAAGLGVAGGGAGRRAAVRGTVAIGVTSALVNLAVKSAWSRQRPDRAGAGVPVWRNVRMPTSTSFPSGHAASGFAFAAAIGRDQPWLGLALRFLAAAVAYSRVHTGVHYPGDIVVGSLIGEGTGQAVAGLMDRLPPGSASSHGTRSAPAESDTKEQEQE
;
A
#
# COMPACT_ATOMS: atom_id res chain seq x y z
N MET A 1 -21.05 46.34 33.60
CA MET A 1 -20.70 46.30 32.18
C MET A 1 -19.33 45.67 32.08
N ALA A 2 -19.30 44.35 31.98
CA ALA A 2 -18.06 43.53 31.99
C ALA A 2 -17.88 42.98 30.58
N GLN A 3 -16.83 43.45 29.93
CA GLN A 3 -16.38 43.07 28.60
C GLN A 3 -15.79 41.66 28.69
N ARG A 4 -16.45 40.68 28.11
CA ARG A 4 -15.89 39.32 27.97
C ARG A 4 -14.95 39.35 26.78
N ASP A 5 -13.66 39.40 27.06
CA ASP A 5 -12.63 39.09 26.09
C ASP A 5 -12.82 37.64 25.63
N SER A 6 -13.32 37.49 24.41
CA SER A 6 -13.32 36.23 23.70
C SER A 6 -11.88 35.95 23.29
N VAL A 7 -11.14 35.20 24.13
CA VAL A 7 -9.89 34.57 23.73
C VAL A 7 -10.22 33.60 22.62
N VAL A 8 -9.99 34.02 21.37
CA VAL A 8 -9.89 33.12 20.24
C VAL A 8 -8.74 32.16 20.56
N ARG A 9 -9.09 30.98 21.08
CA ARG A 9 -8.12 29.88 21.17
C ARG A 9 -7.69 29.55 19.75
N GLU A 10 -6.45 29.89 19.40
CA GLU A 10 -5.81 29.31 18.25
C GLU A 10 -6.01 27.78 18.30
N PRO A 11 -6.39 27.13 17.18
CA PRO A 11 -6.51 25.69 17.17
C PRO A 11 -5.15 25.11 17.56
N ALA A 12 -5.12 24.33 18.64
CA ALA A 12 -3.93 23.64 19.09
C ALA A 12 -3.31 22.91 17.89
N HIS A 13 -2.12 23.32 17.50
CA HIS A 13 -1.35 22.73 16.41
C HIS A 13 -1.25 21.23 16.68
N GLY A 14 -1.98 20.43 15.91
CA GLY A 14 -2.05 19.00 16.14
C GLY A 14 -0.72 18.35 15.77
N PRO A 15 -0.36 17.22 16.40
CA PRO A 15 0.92 16.53 16.19
C PRO A 15 1.18 16.04 14.76
N ALA A 16 0.29 16.32 13.81
CA ALA A 16 0.54 16.13 12.37
C ALA A 16 1.61 17.10 11.82
N GLU A 17 1.85 18.24 12.50
CA GLU A 17 2.98 19.13 12.19
C GLU A 17 4.32 18.44 12.46
N ALA A 18 4.37 17.45 13.34
CA ALA A 18 5.61 16.97 13.93
C ALA A 18 6.62 16.40 12.93
N VAL A 19 6.25 15.71 11.86
CA VAL A 19 7.25 15.10 10.95
C VAL A 19 7.80 16.11 9.96
N ALA A 20 6.94 16.85 9.27
CA ALA A 20 7.40 17.92 8.38
C ALA A 20 8.08 19.04 9.18
N GLU A 21 7.61 19.31 10.39
CA GLU A 21 8.16 20.31 11.29
C GLU A 21 9.46 19.86 11.97
N GLN A 22 9.56 18.62 12.43
CA GLN A 22 10.81 18.04 12.94
C GLN A 22 11.90 17.99 11.85
N LEU A 23 11.54 17.60 10.61
CA LEU A 23 12.45 17.66 9.47
C LEU A 23 12.79 19.11 9.12
N ALA A 24 11.82 20.01 9.13
CA ALA A 24 12.01 21.41 8.85
C ALA A 24 12.87 22.09 9.92
N GLU A 25 12.65 21.78 11.20
CA GLU A 25 13.48 22.28 12.31
C GLU A 25 14.89 21.69 12.28
N GLY A 26 15.02 20.37 12.00
CA GLY A 26 16.32 19.72 11.84
C GLY A 26 17.15 20.34 10.70
N LEU A 27 16.50 20.62 9.58
CA LEU A 27 17.11 21.29 8.43
C LEU A 27 17.40 22.77 8.71
N ALA A 28 16.52 23.46 9.43
CA ALA A 28 16.70 24.88 9.78
C ALA A 28 17.87 25.11 10.77
N ARG A 29 18.08 24.20 11.72
CA ARG A 29 19.23 24.24 12.65
C ARG A 29 20.59 24.16 11.94
N GLY A 30 20.65 23.58 10.74
CA GLY A 30 21.86 23.49 9.93
C GLY A 30 22.23 24.76 9.12
N GLY A 31 21.48 25.85 9.20
CA GLY A 31 21.88 27.25 8.95
C GLY A 31 22.02 27.73 7.49
N GLY A 32 21.98 26.87 6.46
CA GLY A 32 22.19 27.33 5.06
C GLY A 32 20.89 27.75 4.36
N PRO A 33 20.93 28.71 3.39
CA PRO A 33 19.73 29.19 2.70
C PRO A 33 18.98 28.09 1.93
N ALA A 34 19.69 27.11 1.38
CA ALA A 34 19.08 25.96 0.71
C ALA A 34 18.28 25.09 1.69
N ARG A 35 18.79 24.82 2.87
CA ARG A 35 18.09 24.03 3.91
C ARG A 35 16.84 24.74 4.42
N ARG A 36 16.88 26.07 4.57
CA ARG A 36 15.71 26.87 4.95
C ARG A 36 14.61 26.80 3.90
N ARG A 37 14.94 26.83 2.60
CA ARG A 37 13.97 26.68 1.50
C ARG A 37 13.32 25.29 1.52
N VAL A 38 14.11 24.22 1.72
CA VAL A 38 13.57 22.85 1.84
C VAL A 38 12.65 22.75 3.06
N ALA A 39 13.04 23.30 4.20
CA ALA A 39 12.23 23.32 5.41
C ALA A 39 10.90 24.06 5.21
N GLN A 40 10.93 25.18 4.49
CA GLN A 40 9.71 25.91 4.14
C GLN A 40 8.81 25.09 3.22
N GLY A 41 9.35 24.49 2.16
CA GLY A 41 8.60 23.63 1.26
C GLY A 41 7.92 22.45 1.97
N LEU A 42 8.60 21.82 2.95
CA LEU A 42 8.01 20.75 3.76
C LEU A 42 6.83 21.23 4.60
N ARG A 43 6.93 22.44 5.20
CA ARG A 43 5.80 23.04 5.93
C ARG A 43 4.61 23.35 5.02
N GLU A 44 4.88 23.90 3.84
CA GLU A 44 3.85 24.18 2.82
C GLU A 44 3.15 22.90 2.36
N LEU A 45 3.90 21.82 2.09
CA LEU A 45 3.34 20.51 1.78
C LEU A 45 2.46 19.96 2.92
N GLY A 46 2.89 20.12 4.17
CA GLY A 46 2.09 19.74 5.33
C GLY A 46 0.79 20.53 5.44
N ALA A 47 0.80 21.84 5.12
CA ALA A 47 -0.40 22.68 5.10
C ALA A 47 -1.35 22.26 3.98
N VAL A 48 -0.85 21.98 2.77
CA VAL A 48 -1.65 21.47 1.65
C VAL A 48 -2.26 20.12 2.00
N ASP A 49 -1.52 19.23 2.63
CA ASP A 49 -1.97 17.91 3.05
C ASP A 49 -3.19 17.99 4.00
N ARG A 50 -3.12 18.87 4.98
CA ARG A 50 -4.25 19.14 5.89
C ARG A 50 -5.43 19.80 5.18
N ALA A 51 -5.18 20.77 4.30
CA ALA A 51 -6.23 21.46 3.56
C ALA A 51 -7.01 20.49 2.66
N VAL A 52 -6.32 19.61 1.94
CA VAL A 52 -6.95 18.57 1.10
C VAL A 52 -7.74 17.60 1.96
N TYR A 53 -7.19 17.14 3.09
CA TYR A 53 -7.91 16.28 4.03
C TYR A 53 -9.22 16.94 4.52
N SER A 54 -9.15 18.18 4.96
CA SER A 54 -10.33 18.93 5.44
C SER A 54 -11.36 19.15 4.34
N ALA A 55 -10.92 19.41 3.11
CA ALA A 55 -11.81 19.55 1.96
C ALA A 55 -12.56 18.23 1.66
N VAL A 56 -11.86 17.08 1.70
CA VAL A 56 -12.49 15.77 1.53
C VAL A 56 -13.48 15.47 2.67
N ALA A 57 -13.11 15.79 3.92
CA ALA A 57 -13.97 15.61 5.08
C ALA A 57 -15.27 16.41 4.97
N ALA A 58 -15.17 17.68 4.54
CA ALA A 58 -16.30 18.60 4.43
C ALA A 58 -17.17 18.36 3.19
N THR A 59 -16.69 17.64 2.17
CA THR A 59 -17.45 17.43 0.93
C THR A 59 -18.52 16.35 1.11
N PRO A 60 -19.82 16.65 0.93
CA PRO A 60 -20.88 15.65 1.01
C PRO A 60 -20.81 14.68 -0.19
N THR A 61 -20.72 13.39 0.06
CA THR A 61 -20.66 12.35 -0.98
C THR A 61 -21.56 11.16 -0.62
N PRO A 62 -22.87 11.34 -0.41
CA PRO A 62 -23.74 10.31 0.14
C PRO A 62 -23.75 9.01 -0.71
N SER A 63 -23.62 9.13 -2.03
CA SER A 63 -23.57 7.97 -2.94
C SER A 63 -22.25 7.18 -2.85
N LEU A 64 -21.17 7.80 -2.39
CA LEU A 64 -19.84 7.17 -2.28
C LEU A 64 -19.51 6.73 -0.86
N ASP A 65 -20.19 7.26 0.16
CA ASP A 65 -19.85 7.00 1.56
C ASP A 65 -19.84 5.53 1.90
N GLU A 66 -20.91 4.80 1.58
CA GLU A 66 -21.01 3.38 1.89
C GLU A 66 -20.10 2.50 1.00
N PRO A 67 -20.05 2.68 -0.34
CA PRO A 67 -19.10 1.93 -1.18
C PRO A 67 -17.63 2.11 -0.74
N LEU A 68 -17.20 3.33 -0.46
CA LEU A 68 -15.81 3.58 -0.02
C LEU A 68 -15.54 3.02 1.38
N ARG A 69 -16.50 3.08 2.29
CA ARG A 69 -16.40 2.46 3.60
C ARG A 69 -16.25 0.94 3.49
N ARG A 70 -17.05 0.29 2.66
CA ARG A 70 -16.94 -1.17 2.40
C ARG A 70 -15.61 -1.53 1.75
N LEU A 71 -15.17 -0.76 0.76
CA LEU A 71 -13.88 -0.96 0.10
C LEU A 71 -12.72 -0.82 1.09
N SER A 72 -12.76 0.21 1.93
CA SER A 72 -11.78 0.44 2.99
C SER A 72 -11.69 -0.76 3.95
N ASN A 73 -12.84 -1.34 4.34
CA ASN A 73 -12.89 -2.51 5.22
C ASN A 73 -12.43 -3.80 4.52
N ALA A 74 -12.80 -4.01 3.25
CA ALA A 74 -12.37 -5.19 2.47
C ALA A 74 -10.85 -5.24 2.31
N ALA A 75 -10.19 -4.09 2.24
CA ALA A 75 -8.75 -3.99 2.13
C ALA A 75 -7.99 -4.18 3.45
N ASN A 76 -8.70 -4.28 4.59
CA ASN A 76 -8.05 -4.53 5.89
C ASN A 76 -7.25 -5.84 5.86
N ASN A 77 -6.07 -5.82 6.49
CA ASN A 77 -5.15 -6.96 6.54
C ASN A 77 -4.82 -7.54 5.16
N SER A 78 -4.85 -6.70 4.12
CA SER A 78 -4.65 -7.10 2.72
C SER A 78 -5.68 -8.12 2.20
N GLY A 79 -6.85 -8.29 2.87
CA GLY A 79 -7.84 -9.30 2.56
C GLY A 79 -8.33 -9.26 1.11
N LEU A 80 -8.62 -8.06 0.58
CA LEU A 80 -9.00 -7.86 -0.82
C LEU A 80 -7.95 -8.41 -1.79
N TRP A 81 -6.68 -8.13 -1.53
CA TRP A 81 -5.58 -8.55 -2.39
C TRP A 81 -5.35 -10.06 -2.33
N PHE A 82 -5.46 -10.66 -1.15
CA PHE A 82 -5.36 -12.12 -1.02
C PHE A 82 -6.55 -12.83 -1.67
N ALA A 83 -7.76 -12.27 -1.63
CA ALA A 83 -8.91 -12.82 -2.36
C ALA A 83 -8.69 -12.78 -3.88
N ILE A 84 -8.16 -11.67 -4.42
CA ILE A 84 -7.81 -11.55 -5.84
C ILE A 84 -6.69 -12.55 -6.18
N ALA A 85 -5.65 -12.68 -5.34
CA ALA A 85 -4.57 -13.64 -5.55
C ALA A 85 -5.10 -15.08 -5.58
N ALA A 86 -6.01 -15.44 -4.67
CA ALA A 86 -6.64 -16.75 -4.65
C ALA A 86 -7.42 -17.01 -5.94
N GLY A 87 -8.23 -16.05 -6.40
CA GLY A 87 -8.97 -16.14 -7.67
C GLY A 87 -8.03 -16.35 -8.86
N LEU A 88 -6.95 -15.59 -8.95
CA LEU A 88 -5.93 -15.74 -10.00
C LEU A 88 -5.25 -17.11 -9.93
N GLY A 89 -4.94 -17.58 -8.72
CA GLY A 89 -4.30 -18.88 -8.51
C GLY A 89 -5.16 -20.07 -8.93
N VAL A 90 -6.49 -19.97 -8.72
CA VAL A 90 -7.45 -21.02 -9.06
C VAL A 90 -7.84 -20.97 -10.54
N ALA A 91 -8.26 -19.80 -11.03
CA ALA A 91 -8.84 -19.65 -12.36
C ALA A 91 -7.82 -19.27 -13.45
N GLY A 92 -6.68 -18.70 -13.11
CA GLY A 92 -5.72 -18.11 -14.05
C GLY A 92 -4.67 -19.07 -14.62
N GLY A 93 -4.76 -20.38 -14.37
CA GLY A 93 -3.80 -21.36 -14.84
C GLY A 93 -2.36 -21.09 -14.35
N GLY A 94 -1.35 -21.43 -15.14
CA GLY A 94 0.06 -21.23 -14.79
C GLY A 94 0.45 -19.75 -14.65
N ALA A 95 -0.08 -18.89 -15.53
CA ALA A 95 0.18 -17.45 -15.48
C ALA A 95 -0.47 -16.81 -14.24
N GLY A 96 -1.72 -17.16 -13.94
CA GLY A 96 -2.43 -16.68 -12.77
C GLY A 96 -1.75 -17.09 -11.46
N ARG A 97 -1.28 -18.34 -11.37
CA ARG A 97 -0.53 -18.81 -10.19
C ARG A 97 0.77 -18.02 -9.98
N ARG A 98 1.53 -17.78 -11.05
CA ARG A 98 2.73 -16.93 -10.96
C ARG A 98 2.40 -15.53 -10.49
N ALA A 99 1.37 -14.90 -11.07
CA ALA A 99 0.90 -13.58 -10.68
C ALA A 99 0.47 -13.53 -9.20
N ALA A 100 -0.30 -14.53 -8.74
CA ALA A 100 -0.74 -14.66 -7.35
C ALA A 100 0.45 -14.74 -6.38
N VAL A 101 1.44 -15.58 -6.68
CA VAL A 101 2.64 -15.73 -5.86
C VAL A 101 3.43 -14.41 -5.83
N ARG A 102 3.68 -13.78 -6.98
CA ARG A 102 4.39 -12.50 -7.06
C ARG A 102 3.70 -11.42 -6.25
N GLY A 103 2.40 -11.26 -6.45
CA GLY A 103 1.61 -10.26 -5.72
C GLY A 103 1.63 -10.51 -4.21
N THR A 104 1.50 -11.76 -3.77
CA THR A 104 1.53 -12.12 -2.35
C THR A 104 2.89 -11.86 -1.71
N VAL A 105 3.98 -12.24 -2.38
CA VAL A 105 5.36 -11.97 -1.92
C VAL A 105 5.59 -10.46 -1.84
N ALA A 106 5.16 -9.69 -2.86
CA ALA A 106 5.28 -8.23 -2.85
C ALA A 106 4.54 -7.58 -1.68
N ILE A 107 3.33 -8.04 -1.34
CA ILE A 107 2.62 -7.58 -0.13
C ILE A 107 3.44 -7.88 1.12
N GLY A 108 3.95 -9.09 1.28
CA GLY A 108 4.73 -9.51 2.45
C GLY A 108 5.97 -8.64 2.65
N VAL A 109 6.77 -8.47 1.60
CA VAL A 109 7.99 -7.62 1.63
C VAL A 109 7.64 -6.17 1.94
N THR A 110 6.63 -5.62 1.26
CA THR A 110 6.20 -4.23 1.49
C THR A 110 5.67 -4.02 2.90
N SER A 111 4.87 -4.96 3.41
CA SER A 111 4.34 -4.90 4.77
C SER A 111 5.46 -4.94 5.81
N ALA A 112 6.47 -5.80 5.62
CA ALA A 112 7.64 -5.85 6.48
C ALA A 112 8.42 -4.52 6.42
N LEU A 113 8.72 -4.01 5.24
CA LEU A 113 9.42 -2.74 5.04
C LEU A 113 8.68 -1.59 5.73
N VAL A 114 7.39 -1.45 5.46
CA VAL A 114 6.58 -0.35 6.01
C VAL A 114 6.47 -0.44 7.53
N ASN A 115 6.18 -1.61 8.09
CA ASN A 115 5.90 -1.74 9.52
C ASN A 115 7.17 -1.80 10.38
N LEU A 116 8.25 -2.44 9.89
CA LEU A 116 9.48 -2.64 10.67
C LEU A 116 10.49 -1.50 10.50
N ALA A 117 10.60 -0.92 9.29
CA ALA A 117 11.60 0.10 9.01
C ALA A 117 11.00 1.50 9.01
N VAL A 118 9.97 1.75 8.19
CA VAL A 118 9.50 3.13 7.96
C VAL A 118 8.68 3.66 9.13
N LYS A 119 7.74 2.87 9.68
CA LYS A 119 6.91 3.31 10.82
C LYS A 119 7.69 3.42 12.12
N SER A 120 8.79 2.69 12.29
CA SER A 120 9.66 2.84 13.46
C SER A 120 10.51 4.11 13.40
N ALA A 121 10.80 4.61 12.18
CA ALA A 121 11.58 5.82 11.99
C ALA A 121 10.74 7.11 12.07
N TRP A 122 9.45 7.03 11.75
CA TRP A 122 8.56 8.18 11.74
C TRP A 122 7.24 7.90 12.43
N SER A 123 6.92 8.70 13.45
CA SER A 123 5.63 8.68 14.12
C SER A 123 4.80 9.89 13.69
N ARG A 124 3.69 9.64 12.95
CA ARG A 124 2.70 10.66 12.61
C ARG A 124 1.37 10.25 13.24
N GLN A 125 0.75 11.14 14.00
CA GLN A 125 -0.58 10.88 14.50
C GLN A 125 -1.61 10.85 13.35
N ARG A 126 -2.68 10.07 13.56
CA ARG A 126 -3.76 9.98 12.59
C ARG A 126 -4.64 11.22 12.65
N PRO A 127 -5.38 11.51 11.55
CA PRO A 127 -6.29 12.63 11.53
C PRO A 127 -7.31 12.57 12.66
N ASP A 128 -7.62 13.73 13.25
CA ASP A 128 -8.77 13.87 14.12
C ASP A 128 -10.04 14.00 13.27
N ARG A 129 -10.82 12.92 13.24
CA ARG A 129 -12.07 12.85 12.48
C ARG A 129 -13.12 13.83 13.00
N ALA A 130 -13.23 13.95 14.33
CA ALA A 130 -14.22 14.79 14.97
C ALA A 130 -13.91 16.26 14.72
N GLY A 131 -12.66 16.67 14.94
CA GLY A 131 -12.21 18.04 14.67
C GLY A 131 -12.29 18.44 13.20
N ALA A 132 -12.16 17.49 12.27
CA ALA A 132 -12.31 17.72 10.84
C ALA A 132 -13.75 17.60 10.31
N GLY A 133 -14.71 17.21 11.17
CA GLY A 133 -16.11 17.07 10.77
C GLY A 133 -16.40 15.87 9.87
N VAL A 134 -15.57 14.82 9.92
CA VAL A 134 -15.83 13.59 9.14
C VAL A 134 -17.11 12.93 9.62
N PRO A 135 -18.11 12.68 8.74
CA PRO A 135 -19.37 12.08 9.12
C PRO A 135 -19.19 10.70 9.75
N VAL A 136 -19.90 10.43 10.84
CA VAL A 136 -19.75 9.18 11.62
C VAL A 136 -20.03 7.95 10.78
N TRP A 137 -20.95 8.02 9.81
CA TRP A 137 -21.28 6.90 8.91
C TRP A 137 -20.16 6.55 7.91
N ARG A 138 -19.15 7.43 7.70
CA ARG A 138 -17.92 7.11 6.96
C ARG A 138 -16.92 6.34 7.80
N ASN A 139 -17.09 6.28 9.12
CA ASN A 139 -16.08 5.75 10.01
C ASN A 139 -15.84 4.25 9.80
N VAL A 140 -14.57 3.89 9.76
CA VAL A 140 -14.04 2.52 9.86
C VAL A 140 -13.24 2.40 11.17
N ARG A 141 -12.90 1.19 11.58
CA ARG A 141 -12.03 0.99 12.75
C ARG A 141 -10.73 1.79 12.59
N MET A 142 -10.41 2.64 13.58
CA MET A 142 -9.15 3.37 13.59
C MET A 142 -8.00 2.40 13.90
N PRO A 143 -6.99 2.30 13.03
CA PRO A 143 -5.81 1.49 13.34
C PRO A 143 -5.01 2.10 14.49
N THR A 144 -4.36 1.27 15.30
CA THR A 144 -3.56 1.70 16.45
C THR A 144 -2.13 2.13 16.09
N SER A 145 -1.66 1.77 14.89
CA SER A 145 -0.32 2.16 14.40
C SER A 145 -0.30 3.62 13.92
N THR A 146 0.91 4.17 13.75
CA THR A 146 1.12 5.51 13.19
C THR A 146 0.45 5.69 11.83
N SER A 147 0.10 6.96 11.48
CA SER A 147 -0.56 7.28 10.22
C SER A 147 0.36 7.06 9.02
N PHE A 148 1.60 7.50 9.12
CA PHE A 148 2.56 7.53 8.03
C PHE A 148 3.50 6.31 8.02
N PRO A 149 3.78 5.77 6.84
CA PRO A 149 3.00 5.85 5.60
C PRO A 149 1.79 4.90 5.62
N SER A 150 0.87 5.05 4.66
CA SER A 150 -0.30 4.17 4.55
C SER A 150 0.07 2.77 4.10
N GLY A 151 -0.09 1.78 4.99
CA GLY A 151 0.14 0.37 4.66
C GLY A 151 -0.86 -0.19 3.64
N HIS A 152 -2.12 0.30 3.63
CA HIS A 152 -3.14 -0.10 2.66
C HIS A 152 -2.76 0.34 1.24
N ALA A 153 -2.30 1.59 1.08
CA ALA A 153 -1.81 2.08 -0.20
C ALA A 153 -0.57 1.31 -0.64
N ALA A 154 0.40 1.13 0.26
CA ALA A 154 1.63 0.40 -0.03
C ALA A 154 1.36 -1.05 -0.50
N SER A 155 0.54 -1.81 0.24
CA SER A 155 0.21 -3.20 -0.13
C SER A 155 -0.54 -3.28 -1.47
N GLY A 156 -1.48 -2.37 -1.72
CA GLY A 156 -2.25 -2.35 -2.96
C GLY A 156 -1.38 -2.06 -4.18
N PHE A 157 -0.55 -1.04 -4.12
CA PHE A 157 0.34 -0.68 -5.22
C PHE A 157 1.45 -1.71 -5.42
N ALA A 158 1.98 -2.32 -4.35
CA ALA A 158 2.95 -3.40 -4.48
C ALA A 158 2.37 -4.62 -5.19
N PHE A 159 1.15 -5.02 -4.84
CA PHE A 159 0.43 -6.10 -5.49
C PHE A 159 0.21 -5.81 -6.98
N ALA A 160 -0.32 -4.63 -7.29
CA ALA A 160 -0.58 -4.20 -8.66
C ALA A 160 0.71 -4.12 -9.52
N ALA A 161 1.78 -3.58 -8.94
CA ALA A 161 3.07 -3.45 -9.62
C ALA A 161 3.70 -4.81 -9.94
N ALA A 162 3.68 -5.73 -8.98
CA ALA A 162 4.25 -7.06 -9.14
C ALA A 162 3.52 -7.88 -10.22
N ILE A 163 2.19 -7.80 -10.26
CA ILE A 163 1.38 -8.49 -11.28
C ILE A 163 1.52 -7.81 -12.65
N GLY A 164 1.57 -6.49 -12.67
CA GLY A 164 1.65 -5.69 -13.90
C GLY A 164 2.90 -5.96 -14.74
N ARG A 165 3.92 -6.56 -14.16
CA ARG A 165 5.13 -6.93 -14.89
C ARG A 165 4.88 -7.98 -15.97
N ASP A 166 4.07 -9.00 -15.67
CA ASP A 166 3.71 -10.07 -16.61
C ASP A 166 2.38 -9.79 -17.32
N GLN A 167 1.49 -9.07 -16.65
CA GLN A 167 0.13 -8.81 -17.11
C GLN A 167 -0.19 -7.31 -17.04
N PRO A 168 0.32 -6.50 -18.00
CA PRO A 168 0.26 -5.03 -17.93
C PRO A 168 -1.15 -4.47 -17.75
N TRP A 169 -2.14 -5.00 -18.48
CA TRP A 169 -3.53 -4.53 -18.40
C TRP A 169 -4.19 -4.87 -17.05
N LEU A 170 -3.91 -6.06 -16.53
CA LEU A 170 -4.39 -6.44 -15.19
C LEU A 170 -3.71 -5.58 -14.12
N GLY A 171 -2.39 -5.37 -14.24
CA GLY A 171 -1.65 -4.48 -13.34
C GLY A 171 -2.16 -3.05 -13.36
N LEU A 172 -2.57 -2.54 -14.53
CA LEU A 172 -3.21 -1.23 -14.65
C LEU A 172 -4.56 -1.19 -13.93
N ALA A 173 -5.44 -2.17 -14.18
CA ALA A 173 -6.72 -2.26 -13.49
C ALA A 173 -6.57 -2.35 -11.97
N LEU A 174 -5.59 -3.14 -11.50
CA LEU A 174 -5.28 -3.26 -10.07
C LEU A 174 -4.73 -1.95 -9.47
N ARG A 175 -3.98 -1.12 -10.22
CA ARG A 175 -3.56 0.21 -9.77
C ARG A 175 -4.74 1.16 -9.59
N PHE A 176 -5.74 1.12 -10.47
CA PHE A 176 -6.97 1.88 -10.26
C PHE A 176 -7.71 1.44 -9.00
N LEU A 177 -7.81 0.12 -8.77
CA LEU A 177 -8.39 -0.40 -7.54
C LEU A 177 -7.57 0.00 -6.30
N ALA A 178 -6.24 -0.06 -6.38
CA ALA A 178 -5.35 0.38 -5.30
C ALA A 178 -5.49 1.88 -5.01
N ALA A 179 -5.65 2.70 -6.04
CA ALA A 179 -5.94 4.13 -5.88
C ALA A 179 -7.30 4.38 -5.21
N ALA A 180 -8.33 3.63 -5.59
CA ALA A 180 -9.63 3.70 -4.93
C ALA A 180 -9.56 3.28 -3.46
N VAL A 181 -8.84 2.20 -3.13
CA VAL A 181 -8.55 1.80 -1.73
C VAL A 181 -7.79 2.91 -1.00
N ALA A 182 -6.74 3.46 -1.60
CA ALA A 182 -5.95 4.55 -1.01
C ALA A 182 -6.82 5.79 -0.73
N TYR A 183 -7.63 6.22 -1.70
CA TYR A 183 -8.57 7.32 -1.53
C TYR A 183 -9.60 7.02 -0.42
N SER A 184 -10.12 5.80 -0.35
CA SER A 184 -11.07 5.42 0.69
C SER A 184 -10.51 5.62 2.11
N ARG A 185 -9.18 5.57 2.29
CA ARG A 185 -8.53 5.81 3.59
C ARG A 185 -8.54 7.29 3.99
N VAL A 186 -8.45 8.21 3.02
CA VAL A 186 -8.63 9.65 3.27
C VAL A 186 -10.09 9.95 3.54
N HIS A 187 -10.98 9.45 2.69
CA HIS A 187 -12.43 9.64 2.80
C HIS A 187 -13.01 9.14 4.14
N THR A 188 -12.53 8.01 4.64
CA THR A 188 -12.91 7.47 5.96
C THR A 188 -12.14 8.10 7.13
N GLY A 189 -11.30 9.09 6.88
CA GLY A 189 -10.61 9.88 7.88
C GLY A 189 -9.50 9.16 8.65
N VAL A 190 -8.87 8.12 8.11
CA VAL A 190 -7.82 7.37 8.80
C VAL A 190 -6.40 7.73 8.38
N HIS A 191 -6.25 8.40 7.23
CA HIS A 191 -4.97 8.84 6.68
C HIS A 191 -5.07 10.23 6.06
N TYR A 192 -3.96 10.94 6.06
CA TYR A 192 -3.79 12.13 5.24
C TYR A 192 -3.42 11.77 3.79
N PRO A 193 -3.68 12.68 2.80
CA PRO A 193 -3.27 12.47 1.42
C PRO A 193 -1.79 12.10 1.25
N GLY A 194 -0.87 12.77 1.95
CA GLY A 194 0.56 12.49 1.91
C GLY A 194 0.92 11.08 2.37
N ASP A 195 0.17 10.51 3.34
CA ASP A 195 0.39 9.13 3.80
C ASP A 195 0.14 8.12 2.66
N ILE A 196 -0.90 8.37 1.86
CA ILE A 196 -1.25 7.48 0.74
C ILE A 196 -0.31 7.68 -0.45
N VAL A 197 0.11 8.90 -0.75
CA VAL A 197 1.08 9.16 -1.83
C VAL A 197 2.39 8.44 -1.55
N VAL A 198 2.97 8.64 -0.35
CA VAL A 198 4.24 8.00 0.00
C VAL A 198 4.08 6.48 0.11
N GLY A 199 2.98 5.99 0.69
CA GLY A 199 2.67 4.58 0.73
C GLY A 199 2.59 3.96 -0.67
N SER A 200 1.92 4.63 -1.62
CA SER A 200 1.81 4.18 -3.01
C SER A 200 3.16 4.10 -3.72
N LEU A 201 4.01 5.10 -3.53
CA LEU A 201 5.37 5.11 -4.10
C LEU A 201 6.24 3.98 -3.54
N ILE A 202 6.22 3.76 -2.23
CA ILE A 202 6.91 2.64 -1.58
C ILE A 202 6.38 1.31 -2.15
N GLY A 203 5.06 1.17 -2.25
CA GLY A 203 4.44 -0.04 -2.79
C GLY A 203 4.82 -0.30 -4.24
N GLU A 204 4.70 0.70 -5.11
CA GLU A 204 5.08 0.57 -6.51
C GLU A 204 6.56 0.16 -6.66
N GLY A 205 7.47 0.84 -5.95
CA GLY A 205 8.90 0.53 -5.99
C GLY A 205 9.24 -0.87 -5.48
N THR A 206 8.67 -1.27 -4.33
CA THR A 206 8.91 -2.61 -3.77
C THR A 206 8.29 -3.71 -4.62
N GLY A 207 7.10 -3.50 -5.18
CA GLY A 207 6.45 -4.45 -6.09
C GLY A 207 7.28 -4.70 -7.35
N GLN A 208 7.80 -3.64 -7.98
CA GLN A 208 8.70 -3.73 -9.14
C GLN A 208 10.01 -4.46 -8.77
N ALA A 209 10.60 -4.12 -7.62
CA ALA A 209 11.84 -4.74 -7.16
C ALA A 209 11.66 -6.25 -6.91
N VAL A 210 10.58 -6.64 -6.22
CA VAL A 210 10.25 -8.06 -5.95
C VAL A 210 10.04 -8.81 -7.26
N ALA A 211 9.25 -8.27 -8.18
CA ALA A 211 9.00 -8.90 -9.48
C ALA A 211 10.30 -9.06 -10.27
N GLY A 212 11.14 -8.01 -10.33
CA GLY A 212 12.44 -8.07 -11.00
C GLY A 212 13.43 -9.06 -10.37
N LEU A 213 13.39 -9.23 -9.05
CA LEU A 213 14.19 -10.23 -8.36
C LEU A 213 13.70 -11.65 -8.68
N MET A 214 12.39 -11.87 -8.66
CA MET A 214 11.80 -13.17 -8.98
C MET A 214 12.06 -13.59 -10.43
N ASP A 215 12.19 -12.65 -11.38
CA ASP A 215 12.57 -12.96 -12.76
C ASP A 215 13.99 -13.50 -12.89
N ARG A 216 14.87 -13.14 -11.96
CA ARG A 216 16.29 -13.61 -11.94
C ARG A 216 16.46 -14.97 -11.31
N LEU A 217 15.47 -15.46 -10.56
CA LEU A 217 15.52 -16.78 -9.96
C LEU A 217 15.25 -17.83 -11.06
N PRO A 218 16.08 -18.88 -11.18
CA PRO A 218 15.82 -19.95 -12.13
C PRO A 218 14.43 -20.54 -11.84
N PRO A 219 13.65 -20.90 -12.89
CA PRO A 219 12.39 -21.60 -12.67
C PRO A 219 12.71 -22.84 -11.86
N GLY A 220 12.09 -22.97 -10.67
CA GLY A 220 12.28 -24.10 -9.79
C GLY A 220 12.09 -25.37 -10.61
N SER A 221 13.08 -26.24 -10.62
CA SER A 221 13.00 -27.56 -11.22
C SER A 221 11.88 -28.32 -10.53
N ALA A 222 10.67 -28.18 -11.09
CA ALA A 222 9.62 -29.16 -10.80
C ALA A 222 10.23 -30.49 -11.19
N SER A 223 10.58 -31.32 -10.21
CA SER A 223 11.09 -32.64 -10.39
C SER A 223 10.17 -33.37 -11.37
N SER A 224 10.65 -33.51 -12.62
CA SER A 224 10.13 -34.45 -13.55
C SER A 224 10.49 -35.83 -13.01
N HIS A 225 9.65 -36.37 -12.14
CA HIS A 225 9.59 -37.81 -11.96
C HIS A 225 9.05 -38.37 -13.27
N GLY A 226 9.87 -38.31 -14.32
CA GLY A 226 9.75 -39.13 -15.49
C GLY A 226 9.92 -40.55 -15.03
N THR A 227 8.87 -41.33 -15.01
CA THR A 227 8.88 -42.78 -15.07
C THR A 227 9.84 -43.17 -16.16
N ARG A 228 11.06 -43.58 -15.79
CA ARG A 228 11.93 -44.34 -16.66
C ARG A 228 11.21 -45.65 -16.95
N SER A 229 10.59 -45.73 -18.12
CA SER A 229 10.22 -47.02 -18.72
C SER A 229 11.48 -47.82 -18.84
N ALA A 230 11.54 -48.97 -18.18
CA ALA A 230 12.59 -49.93 -18.32
C ALA A 230 12.67 -50.37 -19.78
N PRO A 231 13.88 -50.61 -20.34
CA PRO A 231 14.00 -51.19 -21.67
C PRO A 231 13.42 -52.58 -21.67
N ALA A 232 12.58 -52.90 -22.63
CA ALA A 232 12.11 -54.26 -22.89
C ALA A 232 13.31 -55.13 -23.26
N GLU A 233 13.53 -56.13 -22.47
CA GLU A 233 14.50 -57.18 -22.70
C GLU A 233 14.04 -57.96 -23.95
N SER A 234 14.78 -57.85 -25.07
CA SER A 234 14.59 -58.63 -26.29
C SER A 234 15.12 -60.02 -26.06
N ASP A 235 14.19 -60.96 -25.89
CA ASP A 235 14.44 -62.38 -25.86
C ASP A 235 14.89 -62.88 -27.26
N THR A 236 16.17 -63.03 -27.46
CA THR A 236 16.75 -63.69 -28.63
C THR A 236 16.71 -65.20 -28.37
N LYS A 237 15.71 -65.86 -28.85
CA LYS A 237 15.74 -67.30 -28.96
C LYS A 237 16.45 -67.69 -30.24
N GLU A 238 17.65 -68.24 -30.05
CA GLU A 238 18.31 -69.09 -31.04
C GLU A 238 17.42 -70.24 -31.43
N GLN A 239 17.23 -70.44 -32.69
CA GLN A 239 16.83 -71.73 -33.26
C GLN A 239 18.04 -72.28 -34.09
N GLU A 240 18.71 -73.20 -33.49
CA GLU A 240 19.51 -74.24 -34.18
C GLU A 240 18.58 -75.31 -34.74
N GLN A 241 19.08 -75.96 -35.80
CA GLN A 241 18.63 -77.20 -36.48
C GLN A 241 17.62 -77.00 -37.63
N GLU A 242 17.92 -77.39 -38.79
CA GLU A 242 18.63 -78.47 -39.56
C GLU A 242 18.76 -78.03 -41.00
#